data_a2bdce391835ad2b985cec090f95154a
#
_entry.id   a2bdce391835ad2b985cec090f95154a
#
_cell.length_a   1.000
_cell.length_b   1.000
_cell.length_c   1.000
_cell.angle_alpha   90.00
_cell.angle_beta   90.00
_cell.angle_gamma   90.00
#
_symmetry.space_group_name_H-M   'P 1'
#
loop_
_entity.id
_entity.type
_entity.pdbx_description
1 polymer ?
#
loop_
_entity_poly.entity_id
_entity_poly.type
_entity_poly.pdbx_seq_one_letter_code
_entity_poly.pdbx_strand_id
1 'polypeptide(L)'
;MPRILSEDAESNALGFFFLRYSFNQDVQTTCSFLGILPVMYANSHISSPLSKATTALALQVFHLHIPCRDYSTMEHRIYAEALTQTNQAIAGPIQSKSDELLMTTLVLDAYESNKAIFGRKYRKSHFNKHILGSLALLQHRGPLNYRDDVSWRLIVATRNRLLYSNRNRFIEPAGLEAFSTVWGSATTAQPKGVAIEADTLAFKLSRLQHLLKINHQILASHHSVDKYPIQSSADGDTRLQSILTSAISLAIECYRWRDALPPTWKSIPVSGCTLASSIKAAALYEKVMPTVYTNLSIANSLNRQRITELGVLALIHKSTVASSAKGVKSKSPKDRDLPAILSARTQILVDEICASVP
;
A
#
# COMPACT_ATOMS: atom_id res chain seq x y z
N MET A 1 10.02 -42.52 -6.77
CA MET A 1 10.76 -41.61 -5.89
C MET A 1 10.50 -40.10 -6.07
N PRO A 2 9.87 -39.55 -7.12
CA PRO A 2 9.62 -38.09 -7.19
C PRO A 2 8.51 -37.56 -6.27
N ARG A 3 7.51 -38.35 -5.89
CA ARG A 3 6.34 -37.88 -5.11
C ARG A 3 6.65 -37.51 -3.67
N ILE A 4 7.46 -38.30 -2.97
CA ILE A 4 7.78 -38.05 -1.55
C ILE A 4 8.58 -36.75 -1.38
N LEU A 5 9.43 -36.40 -2.37
CA LEU A 5 10.21 -35.16 -2.36
C LEU A 5 9.36 -33.90 -2.63
N SER A 6 8.19 -34.05 -3.28
CA SER A 6 7.31 -32.90 -3.57
C SER A 6 6.46 -32.50 -2.35
N GLU A 7 5.92 -33.46 -1.62
CA GLU A 7 5.15 -33.20 -0.40
C GLU A 7 6.02 -32.58 0.71
N ASP A 8 7.26 -33.07 0.88
CA ASP A 8 8.22 -32.44 1.78
C ASP A 8 8.56 -31.00 1.39
N ALA A 9 8.67 -30.70 0.08
CA ALA A 9 9.00 -29.36 -0.38
C ALA A 9 7.87 -28.35 -0.13
N GLU A 10 6.62 -28.72 -0.39
CA GLU A 10 5.44 -27.89 -0.13
C GLU A 10 5.28 -27.64 1.36
N SER A 11 5.39 -28.69 2.18
CA SER A 11 5.29 -28.61 3.63
C SER A 11 6.40 -27.73 4.24
N ASN A 12 7.64 -27.90 3.81
CA ASN A 12 8.77 -27.09 4.26
C ASN A 12 8.62 -25.62 3.85
N ALA A 13 8.18 -25.35 2.63
CA ALA A 13 7.94 -24.00 2.14
C ALA A 13 6.83 -23.31 2.92
N LEU A 14 5.71 -24.00 3.17
CA LEU A 14 4.60 -23.47 3.97
C LEU A 14 5.03 -23.22 5.42
N GLY A 15 5.75 -24.16 6.05
CA GLY A 15 6.28 -23.99 7.40
C GLY A 15 7.20 -22.78 7.50
N PHE A 16 8.14 -22.63 6.56
CA PHE A 16 9.03 -21.48 6.48
C PHE A 16 8.26 -20.16 6.29
N PHE A 17 7.30 -20.16 5.36
CA PHE A 17 6.52 -18.97 5.04
C PHE A 17 5.69 -18.51 6.25
N PHE A 18 4.94 -19.41 6.86
CA PHE A 18 4.13 -19.06 8.03
C PHE A 18 4.97 -18.64 9.23
N LEU A 19 6.10 -19.31 9.47
CA LEU A 19 7.00 -18.94 10.56
C LEU A 19 7.59 -17.53 10.38
N ARG A 20 7.89 -17.13 9.14
CA ARG A 20 8.60 -15.88 8.86
C ARG A 20 7.67 -14.69 8.62
N TYR A 21 6.46 -14.92 8.07
CA TYR A 21 5.61 -13.86 7.56
C TYR A 21 4.23 -13.78 8.22
N SER A 22 3.84 -14.79 9.02
CA SER A 22 2.53 -14.82 9.68
C SER A 22 2.67 -14.57 11.17
N PHE A 23 3.15 -13.41 11.55
CA PHE A 23 3.16 -13.01 12.95
C PHE A 23 1.75 -12.72 13.42
N ASN A 24 1.45 -13.16 14.65
CA ASN A 24 0.19 -12.81 15.32
C ASN A 24 0.20 -11.30 15.58
N GLN A 25 -0.52 -10.56 14.75
CA GLN A 25 -0.46 -9.10 14.71
C GLN A 25 -1.73 -8.56 15.33
N ASP A 26 -1.56 -7.74 16.38
CA ASP A 26 -2.65 -6.98 16.96
C ASP A 26 -3.35 -6.14 15.86
N VAL A 27 -4.68 -6.18 15.84
CA VAL A 27 -5.54 -5.46 14.88
C VAL A 27 -5.20 -3.96 14.85
N GLN A 28 -4.73 -3.40 15.96
CA GLN A 28 -4.38 -1.98 16.06
C GLN A 28 -3.09 -1.62 15.33
N THR A 29 -2.20 -2.58 15.13
CA THR A 29 -0.84 -2.31 14.59
C THR A 29 -0.65 -2.75 13.16
N THR A 30 -1.52 -3.60 12.61
CA THR A 30 -1.33 -4.13 11.24
C THR A 30 -2.58 -4.16 10.40
N CYS A 31 -2.37 -3.68 9.20
CA CYS A 31 -3.32 -3.76 8.11
C CYS A 31 -2.91 -4.84 7.08
N SER A 32 -2.22 -5.90 7.52
CA SER A 32 -1.76 -6.98 6.64
C SER A 32 -2.72 -8.16 6.70
N PHE A 33 -3.06 -8.72 5.54
CA PHE A 33 -3.82 -9.96 5.44
C PHE A 33 -3.02 -11.19 5.90
N LEU A 34 -1.68 -11.09 5.97
CA LEU A 34 -0.81 -12.20 6.36
C LEU A 34 -1.07 -12.69 7.79
N GLY A 35 -1.57 -11.83 8.67
CA GLY A 35 -1.90 -12.22 10.06
C GLY A 35 -3.14 -13.13 10.18
N ILE A 36 -4.06 -13.07 9.22
CA ILE A 36 -5.26 -13.93 9.20
C ILE A 36 -5.13 -15.11 8.23
N LEU A 37 -4.14 -15.05 7.33
CA LEU A 37 -3.92 -16.09 6.32
C LEU A 37 -3.73 -17.49 6.90
N PRO A 38 -2.96 -17.72 7.99
CA PRO A 38 -2.79 -19.07 8.54
C PRO A 38 -4.10 -19.72 8.97
N VAL A 39 -4.98 -18.95 9.62
CA VAL A 39 -6.29 -19.46 10.08
C VAL A 39 -7.19 -19.75 8.88
N MET A 40 -7.23 -18.89 7.89
CA MET A 40 -8.01 -19.11 6.67
C MET A 40 -7.48 -20.29 5.87
N TYR A 41 -6.15 -20.42 5.76
CA TYR A 41 -5.49 -21.56 5.10
C TYR A 41 -5.82 -22.88 5.77
N ALA A 42 -5.73 -22.94 7.10
CA ALA A 42 -6.03 -24.16 7.88
C ALA A 42 -7.50 -24.61 7.75
N ASN A 43 -8.41 -23.67 7.53
CA ASN A 43 -9.84 -23.94 7.35
C ASN A 43 -10.23 -24.16 5.87
N SER A 44 -9.30 -23.96 4.94
CA SER A 44 -9.56 -24.13 3.52
C SER A 44 -9.36 -25.59 3.09
N HIS A 45 -10.07 -26.00 2.03
CA HIS A 45 -9.85 -27.32 1.44
C HIS A 45 -8.49 -27.34 0.71
N ILE A 46 -7.77 -28.47 0.76
CA ILE A 46 -6.43 -28.63 0.17
C ILE A 46 -6.38 -28.33 -1.33
N SER A 47 -7.49 -28.55 -2.04
CA SER A 47 -7.64 -28.20 -3.46
C SER A 47 -8.33 -26.85 -3.68
N SER A 48 -8.50 -26.02 -2.65
CA SER A 48 -9.12 -24.70 -2.82
C SER A 48 -8.17 -23.72 -3.51
N PRO A 49 -8.70 -22.66 -4.15
CA PRO A 49 -7.87 -21.62 -4.76
C PRO A 49 -6.95 -20.94 -3.74
N LEU A 50 -7.41 -20.77 -2.49
CA LEU A 50 -6.60 -20.19 -1.42
C LEU A 50 -5.41 -21.08 -1.06
N SER A 51 -5.66 -22.38 -0.88
CA SER A 51 -4.62 -23.35 -0.56
C SER A 51 -3.53 -23.34 -1.65
N LYS A 52 -3.92 -23.42 -2.91
CA LYS A 52 -3.00 -23.42 -4.06
C LYS A 52 -2.23 -22.10 -4.19
N ALA A 53 -2.89 -20.96 -4.06
CA ALA A 53 -2.24 -19.65 -4.14
C ALA A 53 -1.22 -19.45 -3.00
N THR A 54 -1.57 -19.88 -1.78
CA THR A 54 -0.67 -19.79 -0.61
C THR A 54 0.55 -20.70 -0.78
N THR A 55 0.36 -21.92 -1.26
CA THR A 55 1.47 -22.86 -1.53
C THR A 55 2.41 -22.30 -2.61
N ALA A 56 1.87 -21.73 -3.69
CA ALA A 56 2.69 -21.10 -4.74
C ALA A 56 3.52 -19.92 -4.18
N LEU A 57 2.91 -19.05 -3.38
CA LEU A 57 3.60 -17.94 -2.72
C LEU A 57 4.67 -18.44 -1.75
N ALA A 58 4.37 -19.46 -0.96
CA ALA A 58 5.31 -20.05 -0.02
C ALA A 58 6.54 -20.65 -0.72
N LEU A 59 6.35 -21.38 -1.81
CA LEU A 59 7.43 -21.94 -2.64
C LEU A 59 8.31 -20.84 -3.25
N GLN A 60 7.69 -19.78 -3.77
CA GLN A 60 8.41 -18.63 -4.31
C GLN A 60 9.30 -17.96 -3.25
N VAL A 61 8.75 -17.68 -2.08
CA VAL A 61 9.48 -17.07 -0.97
C VAL A 61 10.58 -18.00 -0.47
N PHE A 62 10.31 -19.29 -0.37
CA PHE A 62 11.28 -20.30 0.06
C PHE A 62 12.47 -20.37 -0.90
N HIS A 63 12.21 -20.39 -2.21
CA HIS A 63 13.24 -20.38 -3.24
C HIS A 63 14.13 -19.12 -3.19
N LEU A 64 13.55 -17.95 -2.90
CA LEU A 64 14.32 -16.69 -2.75
C LEU A 64 15.29 -16.72 -1.58
N HIS A 65 14.96 -17.42 -0.49
CA HIS A 65 15.79 -17.49 0.72
C HIS A 65 16.73 -18.70 0.76
N ILE A 66 16.35 -19.78 0.09
CA ILE A 66 17.09 -21.05 0.07
C ILE A 66 17.25 -21.52 -1.37
N PRO A 67 18.20 -20.94 -2.12
CA PRO A 67 18.34 -21.18 -3.56
C PRO A 67 18.98 -22.54 -3.91
N CYS A 68 19.04 -23.48 -2.97
CA CYS A 68 19.72 -24.78 -3.16
C CYS A 68 18.99 -25.73 -4.12
N ARG A 69 17.71 -25.50 -4.42
CA ARG A 69 16.89 -26.33 -5.30
C ARG A 69 16.00 -25.47 -6.19
N ASP A 70 15.89 -25.85 -7.45
CA ASP A 70 14.98 -25.17 -8.38
C ASP A 70 13.55 -25.73 -8.24
N TYR A 71 12.71 -24.99 -7.53
CA TYR A 71 11.29 -25.27 -7.40
C TYR A 71 10.42 -24.51 -8.43
N SER A 72 11.01 -23.83 -9.38
CA SER A 72 10.30 -22.91 -10.28
C SER A 72 9.23 -23.61 -11.10
N THR A 73 9.48 -24.81 -11.63
CA THR A 73 8.49 -25.58 -12.40
C THR A 73 7.28 -25.95 -11.54
N MET A 74 7.51 -26.39 -10.30
CA MET A 74 6.47 -26.77 -9.35
C MET A 74 5.67 -25.54 -8.90
N GLU A 75 6.35 -24.46 -8.55
CA GLU A 75 5.76 -23.17 -8.21
C GLU A 75 4.81 -22.68 -9.33
N HIS A 76 5.29 -22.65 -10.58
CA HIS A 76 4.48 -22.21 -11.73
C HIS A 76 3.26 -23.11 -11.99
N ARG A 77 3.40 -24.41 -11.83
CA ARG A 77 2.28 -25.35 -11.97
C ARG A 77 1.21 -25.08 -10.93
N ILE A 78 1.60 -24.97 -9.65
CA ILE A 78 0.65 -24.72 -8.55
C ILE A 78 -0.01 -23.35 -8.70
N TYR A 79 0.74 -22.34 -9.14
CA TYR A 79 0.18 -21.02 -9.45
C TYR A 79 -0.86 -21.09 -10.59
N ALA A 80 -0.60 -21.83 -11.67
CA ALA A 80 -1.56 -22.02 -12.75
C ALA A 80 -2.83 -22.75 -12.27
N GLU A 81 -2.69 -23.77 -11.41
CA GLU A 81 -3.81 -24.43 -10.76
C GLU A 81 -4.63 -23.45 -9.91
N ALA A 82 -3.96 -22.60 -9.13
CA ALA A 82 -4.62 -21.56 -8.33
C ALA A 82 -5.43 -20.59 -9.19
N LEU A 83 -4.89 -20.14 -10.32
CA LEU A 83 -5.59 -19.26 -11.26
C LEU A 83 -6.83 -19.93 -11.86
N THR A 84 -6.71 -21.21 -12.27
CA THR A 84 -7.83 -21.96 -12.83
C THR A 84 -8.97 -22.10 -11.82
N GLN A 85 -8.65 -22.46 -10.58
CA GLN A 85 -9.64 -22.59 -9.51
C GLN A 85 -10.23 -21.25 -9.09
N THR A 86 -9.43 -20.19 -9.08
CA THR A 86 -9.90 -18.81 -8.83
C THR A 86 -10.95 -18.41 -9.86
N ASN A 87 -10.71 -18.66 -11.15
CA ASN A 87 -11.67 -18.35 -12.22
C ASN A 87 -12.96 -19.17 -12.07
N GLN A 88 -12.87 -20.43 -11.68
CA GLN A 88 -14.04 -21.26 -11.41
C GLN A 88 -14.83 -20.72 -10.21
N ALA A 89 -14.17 -20.31 -9.12
CA ALA A 89 -14.81 -19.75 -7.94
C ALA A 89 -15.50 -18.40 -8.23
N ILE A 90 -14.92 -17.57 -9.10
CA ILE A 90 -15.54 -16.30 -9.55
C ILE A 90 -16.87 -16.57 -10.27
N ALA A 91 -16.96 -17.63 -11.06
CA ALA A 91 -18.18 -18.01 -11.77
C ALA A 91 -19.29 -18.54 -10.83
N GLY A 92 -18.93 -18.97 -9.62
CA GLY A 92 -19.91 -19.49 -8.63
C GLY A 92 -20.59 -18.37 -7.86
N PRO A 93 -21.95 -18.36 -7.74
CA PRO A 93 -22.68 -17.25 -7.14
C PRO A 93 -22.43 -17.08 -5.62
N ILE A 94 -22.07 -18.15 -4.92
CA ILE A 94 -21.75 -18.13 -3.48
C ILE A 94 -20.26 -17.87 -3.29
N GLN A 95 -19.41 -18.58 -4.01
CA GLN A 95 -17.95 -18.49 -3.90
C GLN A 95 -17.44 -17.08 -4.28
N SER A 96 -18.05 -16.43 -5.27
CA SER A 96 -17.67 -15.06 -5.69
C SER A 96 -17.83 -14.02 -4.58
N LYS A 97 -18.59 -14.32 -3.54
CA LYS A 97 -18.80 -13.43 -2.37
C LYS A 97 -18.02 -13.86 -1.12
N SER A 98 -17.23 -14.95 -1.20
CA SER A 98 -16.52 -15.50 -0.03
C SER A 98 -15.29 -14.69 0.34
N ASP A 99 -14.94 -14.68 1.65
CA ASP A 99 -13.69 -14.14 2.15
C ASP A 99 -12.48 -14.93 1.62
N GLU A 100 -12.66 -16.24 1.42
CA GLU A 100 -11.62 -17.09 0.86
C GLU A 100 -11.19 -16.63 -0.53
N LEU A 101 -12.14 -16.29 -1.42
CA LEU A 101 -11.81 -15.81 -2.75
C LEU A 101 -11.14 -14.44 -2.71
N LEU A 102 -11.59 -13.53 -1.84
CA LEU A 102 -10.95 -12.23 -1.66
C LEU A 102 -9.52 -12.38 -1.13
N MET A 103 -9.32 -13.27 -0.14
CA MET A 103 -7.99 -13.60 0.36
C MET A 103 -7.11 -14.19 -0.75
N THR A 104 -7.67 -15.10 -1.56
CA THR A 104 -6.94 -15.70 -2.69
C THR A 104 -6.41 -14.63 -3.64
N THR A 105 -7.22 -13.63 -4.01
CA THR A 105 -6.77 -12.56 -4.90
C THR A 105 -5.67 -11.70 -4.29
N LEU A 106 -5.67 -11.48 -2.97
CA LEU A 106 -4.59 -10.78 -2.26
C LEU A 106 -3.30 -11.59 -2.23
N VAL A 107 -3.39 -12.91 -2.06
CA VAL A 107 -2.22 -13.81 -2.09
C VAL A 107 -1.62 -13.87 -3.50
N LEU A 108 -2.46 -13.98 -4.54
CA LEU A 108 -2.01 -13.94 -5.94
C LEU A 108 -1.35 -12.59 -6.29
N ASP A 109 -1.88 -11.48 -5.78
CA ASP A 109 -1.26 -10.16 -5.94
C ASP A 109 0.11 -10.09 -5.23
N ALA A 110 0.25 -10.69 -4.05
CA ALA A 110 1.54 -10.77 -3.36
C ALA A 110 2.56 -11.61 -4.15
N TYR A 111 2.12 -12.76 -4.70
CA TYR A 111 2.95 -13.61 -5.56
C TYR A 111 3.49 -12.84 -6.78
N GLU A 112 2.61 -12.17 -7.51
CA GLU A 112 2.98 -11.38 -8.69
C GLU A 112 3.88 -10.20 -8.33
N SER A 113 3.63 -9.56 -7.20
CA SER A 113 4.45 -8.45 -6.70
C SER A 113 5.86 -8.88 -6.36
N ASN A 114 6.04 -10.01 -5.70
CA ASN A 114 7.36 -10.58 -5.41
C ASN A 114 8.10 -10.91 -6.73
N LYS A 115 7.39 -11.49 -7.69
CA LYS A 115 7.97 -11.81 -9.00
C LYS A 115 8.43 -10.56 -9.75
N ALA A 116 7.71 -9.45 -9.62
CA ALA A 116 8.09 -8.18 -10.22
C ALA A 116 9.30 -7.53 -9.54
N ILE A 117 9.44 -7.69 -8.22
CA ILE A 117 10.56 -7.11 -7.46
C ILE A 117 11.84 -7.90 -7.68
N PHE A 118 11.77 -9.23 -7.65
CA PHE A 118 12.93 -10.12 -7.67
C PHE A 118 13.20 -10.77 -9.04
N GLY A 119 12.23 -10.73 -9.95
CA GLY A 119 12.34 -11.33 -11.29
C GLY A 119 13.04 -10.41 -12.30
N ARG A 120 14.13 -10.90 -12.91
CA ARG A 120 14.94 -10.13 -13.89
C ARG A 120 14.21 -9.76 -15.18
N LYS A 121 13.05 -10.37 -15.51
CA LYS A 121 12.36 -10.23 -16.82
C LYS A 121 10.87 -9.90 -16.71
N TYR A 122 10.41 -9.36 -15.55
CA TYR A 122 8.97 -9.18 -15.37
C TYR A 122 8.44 -7.94 -16.12
N ARG A 123 7.45 -8.13 -16.99
CA ARG A 123 6.79 -7.03 -17.72
C ARG A 123 5.83 -6.30 -16.78
N LYS A 124 5.94 -4.99 -16.67
CA LYS A 124 5.07 -4.10 -15.88
C LYS A 124 3.57 -4.23 -16.18
N SER A 125 3.19 -4.83 -17.31
CA SER A 125 1.78 -4.94 -17.76
C SER A 125 0.92 -5.93 -16.97
N HIS A 126 1.52 -6.81 -16.17
CA HIS A 126 0.77 -7.78 -15.34
C HIS A 126 0.57 -7.31 -13.89
N PHE A 127 1.24 -6.26 -13.51
CA PHE A 127 1.11 -5.64 -12.20
C PHE A 127 -0.33 -5.11 -12.02
N ASN A 128 -1.02 -5.48 -10.95
CA ASN A 128 -2.33 -4.99 -10.53
C ASN A 128 -3.58 -5.72 -11.02
N LYS A 129 -3.50 -6.74 -11.86
CA LYS A 129 -4.71 -7.45 -12.29
C LYS A 129 -5.47 -8.07 -11.10
N HIS A 130 -4.74 -8.67 -10.16
CA HIS A 130 -5.34 -9.31 -9.00
C HIS A 130 -5.90 -8.29 -8.01
N ILE A 131 -5.23 -7.16 -7.80
CA ILE A 131 -5.78 -6.13 -6.91
C ILE A 131 -7.01 -5.43 -7.51
N LEU A 132 -7.07 -5.25 -8.82
CA LEU A 132 -8.28 -4.79 -9.50
C LEU A 132 -9.40 -5.83 -9.43
N GLY A 133 -9.05 -7.13 -9.53
CA GLY A 133 -9.97 -8.24 -9.26
C GLY A 133 -10.50 -8.21 -7.82
N SER A 134 -9.64 -7.97 -6.83
CA SER A 134 -10.07 -7.79 -5.43
C SER A 134 -11.06 -6.64 -5.30
N LEU A 135 -10.82 -5.51 -5.96
CA LEU A 135 -11.74 -4.38 -5.96
C LEU A 135 -13.10 -4.74 -6.57
N ALA A 136 -13.10 -5.43 -7.71
CA ALA A 136 -14.33 -5.89 -8.36
C ALA A 136 -15.12 -6.85 -7.46
N LEU A 137 -14.44 -7.76 -6.75
CA LEU A 137 -15.06 -8.65 -5.77
C LEU A 137 -15.66 -7.86 -4.59
N LEU A 138 -14.96 -6.85 -4.07
CA LEU A 138 -15.49 -5.98 -3.02
C LEU A 138 -16.76 -5.25 -3.47
N GLN A 139 -16.79 -4.73 -4.68
CA GLN A 139 -17.97 -4.08 -5.25
C GLN A 139 -19.13 -5.08 -5.44
N HIS A 140 -18.82 -6.28 -5.96
CA HIS A 140 -19.83 -7.33 -6.14
C HIS A 140 -20.43 -7.83 -4.83
N ARG A 141 -19.65 -7.90 -3.76
CA ARG A 141 -20.12 -8.27 -2.42
C ARG A 141 -21.07 -7.23 -1.83
N GLY A 142 -20.86 -5.96 -2.13
CA GLY A 142 -21.62 -4.83 -1.59
C GLY A 142 -21.27 -4.48 -0.13
N PRO A 143 -21.72 -3.31 0.36
CA PRO A 143 -21.24 -2.69 1.60
C PRO A 143 -21.69 -3.39 2.89
N LEU A 144 -22.73 -4.22 2.85
CA LEU A 144 -23.31 -4.86 4.04
C LEU A 144 -22.55 -6.10 4.52
N ASN A 145 -21.57 -6.58 3.75
CA ASN A 145 -20.88 -7.85 3.99
C ASN A 145 -19.51 -7.71 4.69
N TYR A 146 -19.25 -6.58 5.37
CA TYR A 146 -17.96 -6.31 6.06
C TYR A 146 -18.14 -6.07 7.56
N ARG A 147 -18.99 -6.88 8.20
CA ARG A 147 -19.33 -6.71 9.62
C ARG A 147 -18.46 -7.50 10.58
N ASP A 148 -17.87 -8.59 10.12
CA ASP A 148 -16.97 -9.41 10.92
C ASP A 148 -15.50 -8.96 10.77
N ASP A 149 -14.66 -9.39 11.73
CA ASP A 149 -13.25 -8.99 11.80
C ASP A 149 -12.43 -9.44 10.57
N VAL A 150 -12.71 -10.63 10.04
CA VAL A 150 -11.98 -11.17 8.88
C VAL A 150 -12.29 -10.36 7.63
N SER A 151 -13.57 -10.17 7.32
CA SER A 151 -14.00 -9.37 6.16
C SER A 151 -13.49 -7.93 6.25
N TRP A 152 -13.49 -7.34 7.45
CA TRP A 152 -12.94 -6.00 7.68
C TRP A 152 -11.43 -5.94 7.40
N ARG A 153 -10.65 -6.89 7.91
CA ARG A 153 -9.21 -6.96 7.64
C ARG A 153 -8.90 -7.13 6.16
N LEU A 154 -9.72 -7.87 5.44
CA LEU A 154 -9.55 -8.06 3.99
C LEU A 154 -9.82 -6.77 3.21
N ILE A 155 -10.84 -5.98 3.57
CA ILE A 155 -11.08 -4.69 2.92
C ILE A 155 -9.96 -3.70 3.22
N VAL A 156 -9.44 -3.66 4.45
CA VAL A 156 -8.29 -2.84 4.83
C VAL A 156 -7.04 -3.25 4.06
N ALA A 157 -6.77 -4.55 3.94
CA ALA A 157 -5.65 -5.08 3.18
C ALA A 157 -5.76 -4.72 1.69
N THR A 158 -6.94 -4.86 1.09
CA THR A 158 -7.20 -4.47 -0.30
C THR A 158 -6.96 -2.97 -0.50
N ARG A 159 -7.44 -2.11 0.41
CA ARG A 159 -7.17 -0.67 0.37
C ARG A 159 -5.67 -0.39 0.36
N ASN A 160 -4.93 -1.04 1.25
CA ASN A 160 -3.50 -0.82 1.36
C ASN A 160 -2.75 -1.25 0.10
N ARG A 161 -3.14 -2.37 -0.49
CA ARG A 161 -2.59 -2.83 -1.77
C ARG A 161 -2.91 -1.85 -2.90
N LEU A 162 -4.14 -1.32 -2.96
CA LEU A 162 -4.53 -0.28 -3.92
C LEU A 162 -3.68 0.99 -3.76
N LEU A 163 -3.46 1.44 -2.53
CA LEU A 163 -2.62 2.61 -2.24
C LEU A 163 -1.17 2.39 -2.69
N TYR A 164 -0.62 1.18 -2.46
CA TYR A 164 0.72 0.82 -2.90
C TYR A 164 0.85 0.85 -4.41
N SER A 165 -0.12 0.27 -5.11
CA SER A 165 -0.17 0.22 -6.56
C SER A 165 -0.33 1.61 -7.17
N ASN A 166 -1.15 2.48 -6.57
CA ASN A 166 -1.35 3.84 -7.03
C ASN A 166 -0.06 4.70 -6.93
N ARG A 167 0.73 4.52 -5.87
CA ARG A 167 2.04 5.20 -5.75
C ARG A 167 2.97 4.87 -6.92
N ASN A 168 2.87 3.67 -7.46
CA ASN A 168 3.61 3.23 -8.64
C ASN A 168 2.93 3.64 -9.96
N ARG A 169 1.89 4.46 -9.94
CA ARG A 169 1.12 4.97 -11.10
C ARG A 169 0.40 3.90 -11.92
N PHE A 170 -0.02 2.79 -11.31
CA PHE A 170 -0.59 1.65 -12.03
C PHE A 170 -2.11 1.50 -11.89
N ILE A 171 -2.76 2.20 -10.95
CA ILE A 171 -4.22 2.15 -10.82
C ILE A 171 -4.82 3.37 -11.49
N GLU A 172 -5.81 3.10 -12.34
CA GLU A 172 -6.61 4.16 -12.92
C GLU A 172 -7.49 4.83 -11.86
N PRO A 173 -7.84 6.09 -12.08
CA PRO A 173 -8.64 6.93 -11.19
C PRO A 173 -9.97 6.31 -10.77
N ALA A 174 -10.65 5.68 -11.74
CA ALA A 174 -11.93 5.00 -11.52
C ALA A 174 -11.86 3.92 -10.41
N GLY A 175 -10.72 3.23 -10.27
CA GLY A 175 -10.52 2.23 -9.22
C GLY A 175 -10.49 2.85 -7.81
N LEU A 176 -9.90 4.03 -7.64
CA LEU A 176 -9.89 4.73 -6.34
C LEU A 176 -11.25 5.29 -5.97
N GLU A 177 -12.01 5.81 -6.94
CA GLU A 177 -13.38 6.32 -6.69
C GLU A 177 -14.33 5.17 -6.35
N ALA A 178 -14.26 4.08 -7.10
CA ALA A 178 -15.02 2.87 -6.83
C ALA A 178 -14.73 2.31 -5.43
N PHE A 179 -13.46 2.28 -5.02
CA PHE A 179 -13.09 1.87 -3.66
C PHE A 179 -13.59 2.86 -2.61
N SER A 180 -13.58 4.17 -2.90
CA SER A 180 -14.07 5.21 -1.98
C SER A 180 -15.54 4.98 -1.58
N THR A 181 -16.37 4.53 -2.52
CA THR A 181 -17.77 4.21 -2.27
C THR A 181 -17.93 3.00 -1.34
N VAL A 182 -17.17 1.92 -1.61
CA VAL A 182 -17.17 0.72 -0.75
C VAL A 182 -16.64 1.05 0.64
N TRP A 183 -15.55 1.81 0.72
CA TRP A 183 -14.92 2.20 1.97
C TRP A 183 -15.82 3.07 2.84
N GLY A 184 -16.45 4.10 2.27
CA GLY A 184 -17.35 5.00 2.99
C GLY A 184 -18.51 4.27 3.65
N SER A 185 -19.04 3.25 2.99
CA SER A 185 -20.12 2.41 3.53
C SER A 185 -19.67 1.43 4.61
N ALA A 186 -18.41 0.95 4.53
CA ALA A 186 -17.87 -0.03 5.47
C ALA A 186 -17.38 0.60 6.78
N THR A 187 -16.92 1.86 6.76
CA THR A 187 -16.26 2.53 7.91
C THR A 187 -17.20 3.03 8.99
N THR A 188 -18.52 3.04 8.76
CA THR A 188 -19.50 3.58 9.74
C THR A 188 -19.64 2.72 11.00
N ALA A 189 -19.17 1.48 10.99
CA ALA A 189 -19.43 0.49 12.04
C ALA A 189 -18.18 -0.04 12.76
N GLN A 190 -16.96 0.40 12.42
CA GLN A 190 -15.73 -0.27 12.91
C GLN A 190 -14.83 0.65 13.76
N PRO A 191 -14.07 0.08 14.73
CA PRO A 191 -13.18 0.84 15.59
C PRO A 191 -12.06 1.53 14.80
N LYS A 192 -11.81 2.79 15.16
CA LYS A 192 -10.69 3.57 14.61
C LYS A 192 -9.40 3.13 15.29
N GLY A 193 -8.47 2.57 14.53
CA GLY A 193 -7.12 2.25 15.04
C GLY A 193 -6.08 3.19 14.44
N VAL A 194 -4.98 3.40 15.15
CA VAL A 194 -3.88 4.31 14.75
C VAL A 194 -3.37 4.02 13.33
N ALA A 195 -3.17 2.74 13.00
CA ALA A 195 -2.74 2.33 11.66
C ALA A 195 -3.81 2.61 10.59
N ILE A 196 -5.09 2.41 10.91
CA ILE A 196 -6.22 2.67 9.99
C ILE A 196 -6.34 4.16 9.68
N GLU A 197 -6.11 5.01 10.68
CA GLU A 197 -6.09 6.47 10.48
C GLU A 197 -4.93 6.89 9.56
N ALA A 198 -3.72 6.36 9.77
CA ALA A 198 -2.58 6.59 8.88
C ALA A 198 -2.90 6.20 7.43
N ASP A 199 -3.54 5.06 7.22
CA ASP A 199 -3.95 4.60 5.89
C ASP A 199 -5.04 5.48 5.29
N THR A 200 -5.91 6.05 6.12
CA THR A 200 -6.92 7.02 5.67
C THR A 200 -6.28 8.31 5.16
N LEU A 201 -5.23 8.80 5.83
CA LEU A 201 -4.44 9.94 5.35
C LEU A 201 -3.77 9.63 3.99
N ALA A 202 -3.21 8.43 3.85
CA ALA A 202 -2.62 7.98 2.58
C ALA A 202 -3.65 7.91 1.44
N PHE A 203 -4.87 7.51 1.75
CA PHE A 203 -5.98 7.48 0.79
C PHE A 203 -6.41 8.90 0.37
N LYS A 204 -6.54 9.82 1.31
CA LYS A 204 -6.82 11.24 1.02
C LYS A 204 -5.76 11.83 0.09
N LEU A 205 -4.47 11.56 0.35
CA LEU A 205 -3.37 11.99 -0.52
C LEU A 205 -3.54 11.45 -1.94
N SER A 206 -3.83 10.16 -2.08
CA SER A 206 -3.99 9.53 -3.40
C SER A 206 -5.11 10.18 -4.21
N ARG A 207 -6.22 10.54 -3.57
CA ARG A 207 -7.31 11.30 -4.21
C ARG A 207 -6.85 12.68 -4.68
N LEU A 208 -6.12 13.43 -3.85
CA LEU A 208 -5.62 14.75 -4.22
C LEU A 208 -4.61 14.68 -5.37
N GLN A 209 -3.71 13.70 -5.36
CA GLN A 209 -2.76 13.46 -6.46
C GLN A 209 -3.48 13.17 -7.77
N HIS A 210 -4.56 12.42 -7.70
CA HIS A 210 -5.40 12.14 -8.84
C HIS A 210 -6.09 13.41 -9.38
N LEU A 211 -6.71 14.21 -8.52
CA LEU A 211 -7.35 15.47 -8.90
C LEU A 211 -6.35 16.42 -9.56
N LEU A 212 -5.12 16.49 -9.06
CA LEU A 212 -4.06 17.28 -9.68
C LEU A 212 -3.72 16.76 -11.09
N LYS A 213 -3.63 15.44 -11.27
CA LYS A 213 -3.39 14.83 -12.58
C LYS A 213 -4.48 15.15 -13.58
N ILE A 214 -5.75 15.02 -13.17
CA ILE A 214 -6.90 15.42 -14.03
C ILE A 214 -6.81 16.88 -14.40
N ASN A 215 -6.56 17.77 -13.43
CA ASN A 215 -6.43 19.20 -13.71
C ASN A 215 -5.34 19.49 -14.74
N HIS A 216 -4.18 18.85 -14.65
CA HIS A 216 -3.13 18.96 -15.65
C HIS A 216 -3.54 18.41 -17.04
N GLN A 217 -4.27 17.31 -17.10
CA GLN A 217 -4.74 16.75 -18.36
C GLN A 217 -5.77 17.67 -19.05
N ILE A 218 -6.71 18.21 -18.27
CA ILE A 218 -7.70 19.19 -18.78
C ILE A 218 -6.98 20.42 -19.35
N LEU A 219 -6.04 20.99 -18.61
CA LEU A 219 -5.27 22.15 -19.07
C LEU A 219 -4.46 21.83 -20.35
N ALA A 220 -3.85 20.66 -20.44
CA ALA A 220 -3.10 20.25 -21.62
C ALA A 220 -4.00 20.03 -22.85
N SER A 221 -5.20 19.46 -22.68
CA SER A 221 -6.15 19.26 -23.79
C SER A 221 -6.72 20.59 -24.34
N HIS A 222 -6.87 21.60 -23.49
CA HIS A 222 -7.33 22.91 -23.92
C HIS A 222 -6.27 23.72 -24.70
N HIS A 223 -4.98 23.47 -24.46
CA HIS A 223 -3.92 24.09 -25.25
C HIS A 223 -3.81 23.58 -26.70
N SER A 224 -4.43 22.45 -27.01
CA SER A 224 -4.43 21.86 -28.35
C SER A 224 -5.60 22.31 -29.24
N VAL A 225 -6.58 23.07 -28.71
CA VAL A 225 -7.78 23.50 -29.43
C VAL A 225 -7.91 25.04 -29.34
N ASP A 226 -7.35 25.72 -30.33
CA ASP A 226 -7.16 27.19 -30.42
C ASP A 226 -8.45 28.00 -30.64
N LYS A 227 -9.54 27.82 -29.91
CA LYS A 227 -10.72 28.66 -30.22
C LYS A 227 -11.40 29.42 -29.09
N TYR A 228 -11.19 29.14 -27.79
CA TYR A 228 -11.80 29.94 -26.71
C TYR A 228 -10.94 29.97 -25.42
N PRO A 229 -10.01 30.94 -25.21
CA PRO A 229 -9.00 30.83 -24.15
C PRO A 229 -9.40 31.34 -22.75
N ILE A 230 -10.50 32.05 -22.55
CA ILE A 230 -10.64 32.90 -21.36
C ILE A 230 -11.37 32.20 -20.17
N GLN A 231 -12.38 31.38 -20.40
CA GLN A 231 -13.12 30.74 -19.30
C GLN A 231 -12.45 29.47 -18.72
N SER A 232 -11.70 28.73 -19.52
CA SER A 232 -11.07 27.48 -19.10
C SER A 232 -9.87 27.69 -18.15
N SER A 233 -9.19 28.85 -18.22
CA SER A 233 -8.04 29.15 -17.35
C SER A 233 -8.47 29.47 -15.92
N ALA A 234 -9.53 30.22 -15.71
CA ALA A 234 -10.04 30.61 -14.39
C ALA A 234 -10.54 29.35 -13.60
N ASP A 235 -11.22 28.44 -14.27
CA ASP A 235 -11.68 27.17 -13.67
C ASP A 235 -10.50 26.27 -13.26
N GLY A 236 -9.46 26.20 -14.07
CA GLY A 236 -8.25 25.43 -13.77
C GLY A 236 -7.49 25.99 -12.55
N ASP A 237 -7.44 27.31 -12.40
CA ASP A 237 -6.79 27.96 -11.27
C ASP A 237 -7.60 27.80 -9.97
N THR A 238 -8.93 27.89 -10.04
CA THR A 238 -9.82 27.63 -8.90
C THR A 238 -9.66 26.19 -8.41
N ARG A 239 -9.61 25.21 -9.32
CA ARG A 239 -9.37 23.79 -8.98
C ARG A 239 -7.99 23.60 -8.35
N LEU A 240 -6.94 24.19 -8.90
CA LEU A 240 -5.59 24.11 -8.35
C LEU A 240 -5.52 24.69 -6.94
N GLN A 241 -6.17 25.83 -6.71
CA GLN A 241 -6.26 26.45 -5.38
C GLN A 241 -7.01 25.57 -4.38
N SER A 242 -8.10 24.92 -4.79
CA SER A 242 -8.84 23.96 -3.97
C SER A 242 -7.98 22.75 -3.59
N ILE A 243 -7.20 22.21 -4.54
CA ILE A 243 -6.28 21.10 -4.30
C ILE A 243 -5.19 21.53 -3.31
N LEU A 244 -4.61 22.72 -3.47
CA LEU A 244 -3.60 23.26 -2.58
C LEU A 244 -4.14 23.42 -1.15
N THR A 245 -5.31 24.02 -0.98
CA THR A 245 -5.97 24.17 0.32
C THR A 245 -6.23 22.81 0.98
N SER A 246 -6.71 21.85 0.22
CA SER A 246 -6.95 20.48 0.72
C SER A 246 -5.63 19.78 1.08
N ALA A 247 -4.55 20.00 0.34
CA ALA A 247 -3.24 19.44 0.64
C ALA A 247 -2.65 20.02 1.94
N ILE A 248 -2.81 21.33 2.18
CA ILE A 248 -2.40 22.00 3.42
C ILE A 248 -3.22 21.44 4.61
N SER A 249 -4.52 21.30 4.46
CA SER A 249 -5.37 20.66 5.49
C SER A 249 -4.90 19.25 5.81
N LEU A 250 -4.56 18.46 4.78
CA LEU A 250 -4.05 17.10 4.97
C LEU A 250 -2.68 17.08 5.66
N ALA A 251 -1.81 18.05 5.41
CA ALA A 251 -0.54 18.19 6.13
C ALA A 251 -0.77 18.42 7.63
N ILE A 252 -1.76 19.25 7.98
CA ILE A 252 -2.16 19.49 9.38
C ILE A 252 -2.72 18.20 10.01
N GLU A 253 -3.53 17.45 9.28
CA GLU A 253 -4.04 16.16 9.76
C GLU A 253 -2.89 15.15 10.00
N CYS A 254 -1.90 15.08 9.12
CA CYS A 254 -0.70 14.25 9.30
C CYS A 254 0.06 14.63 10.58
N TYR A 255 0.22 15.93 10.83
CA TYR A 255 0.86 16.43 12.05
C TYR A 255 0.07 16.04 13.31
N ARG A 256 -1.25 16.29 13.33
CA ARG A 256 -2.13 15.93 14.46
C ARG A 256 -2.12 14.44 14.75
N TRP A 257 -2.14 13.61 13.73
CA TRP A 257 -2.05 12.15 13.89
C TRP A 257 -0.74 11.76 14.60
N ARG A 258 0.38 12.36 14.21
CA ARG A 258 1.67 12.07 14.83
C ARG A 258 1.75 12.55 16.28
N ASP A 259 1.22 13.73 16.57
CA ASP A 259 1.18 14.30 17.91
C ASP A 259 0.31 13.46 18.86
N ALA A 260 -0.76 12.86 18.34
CA ALA A 260 -1.68 11.99 19.08
C ALA A 260 -1.21 10.54 19.25
N LEU A 261 0.01 10.17 18.81
CA LEU A 261 0.50 8.80 18.88
C LEU A 261 0.60 8.32 20.34
N PRO A 262 0.14 7.09 20.63
CA PRO A 262 0.33 6.46 21.93
C PRO A 262 1.82 6.33 22.29
N PRO A 263 2.19 6.36 23.57
CA PRO A 263 3.59 6.19 23.99
C PRO A 263 4.25 4.92 23.44
N THR A 264 3.49 3.83 23.29
CA THR A 264 3.96 2.55 22.74
C THR A 264 4.33 2.63 21.25
N TRP A 265 3.90 3.67 20.53
CA TRP A 265 4.23 3.92 19.13
C TRP A 265 5.44 4.83 18.95
N LYS A 266 5.93 5.44 20.01
CA LYS A 266 7.10 6.31 19.95
C LYS A 266 8.37 5.49 19.75
N SER A 267 9.24 5.96 18.87
CA SER A 267 10.54 5.36 18.66
C SER A 267 11.48 5.62 19.83
N ILE A 268 12.37 4.67 20.10
CA ILE A 268 13.40 4.78 21.12
C ILE A 268 14.74 4.98 20.40
N PRO A 269 15.46 6.09 20.62
CA PRO A 269 16.79 6.28 20.07
C PRO A 269 17.76 5.27 20.69
N VAL A 270 18.61 4.66 19.88
CA VAL A 270 19.60 3.66 20.32
C VAL A 270 20.99 4.12 19.96
N SER A 271 21.93 3.98 20.90
CA SER A 271 23.32 4.28 20.61
C SER A 271 23.85 3.35 19.51
N GLY A 272 24.50 3.93 18.50
CA GLY A 272 25.07 3.17 17.39
C GLY A 272 26.11 2.11 17.82
N CYS A 273 26.73 2.24 19.01
CA CYS A 273 27.66 1.25 19.53
C CYS A 273 27.00 -0.07 19.95
N THR A 274 25.70 -0.06 20.27
CA THR A 274 24.93 -1.27 20.65
C THR A 274 24.39 -2.06 19.48
N LEU A 275 24.48 -1.55 18.25
CA LEU A 275 23.98 -2.23 17.06
C LEU A 275 24.93 -3.29 16.55
N ALA A 276 24.41 -4.38 16.01
CA ALA A 276 25.20 -5.40 15.32
C ALA A 276 25.98 -4.79 14.13
N SER A 277 27.17 -5.32 13.86
CA SER A 277 28.03 -4.81 12.79
C SER A 277 27.39 -4.84 11.41
N SER A 278 26.52 -5.84 11.13
CA SER A 278 25.74 -5.94 9.89
C SER A 278 24.75 -4.79 9.73
N ILE A 279 24.11 -4.36 10.83
CA ILE A 279 23.16 -3.24 10.83
C ILE A 279 23.94 -1.93 10.65
N LYS A 280 25.10 -1.76 11.32
CA LYS A 280 25.97 -0.59 11.14
C LYS A 280 26.44 -0.45 9.70
N ALA A 281 26.83 -1.55 9.05
CA ALA A 281 27.27 -1.56 7.66
C ALA A 281 26.13 -1.25 6.67
N ALA A 282 24.88 -1.63 7.00
CA ALA A 282 23.70 -1.33 6.19
C ALA A 282 23.15 0.08 6.44
N ALA A 283 23.45 0.69 7.59
CA ALA A 283 23.07 2.06 7.92
C ALA A 283 23.95 3.03 7.13
N LEU A 284 23.47 3.46 5.97
CA LEU A 284 24.13 4.42 5.07
C LEU A 284 24.34 5.82 5.68
N TYR A 285 23.92 6.05 6.92
CA TYR A 285 23.92 7.36 7.56
C TYR A 285 24.65 7.34 8.90
N GLU A 286 25.92 7.71 8.89
CA GLU A 286 26.71 7.91 10.12
C GLU A 286 26.20 9.06 11.01
N LYS A 287 25.33 9.93 10.50
CA LYS A 287 24.90 11.17 11.15
C LYS A 287 23.56 11.08 11.87
N VAL A 288 22.76 10.02 11.64
CA VAL A 288 21.44 9.89 12.23
C VAL A 288 21.45 8.81 13.31
N MET A 289 20.98 9.13 14.52
CA MET A 289 20.86 8.14 15.58
C MET A 289 19.78 7.11 15.18
N PRO A 290 20.14 5.80 15.13
CA PRO A 290 19.15 4.76 14.85
C PRO A 290 18.03 4.76 15.90
N THR A 291 16.82 4.49 15.43
CA THR A 291 15.65 4.36 16.30
C THR A 291 15.05 2.98 16.17
N VAL A 292 14.67 2.39 17.29
CA VAL A 292 13.96 1.11 17.34
C VAL A 292 12.51 1.32 17.78
N TYR A 293 11.68 0.37 17.42
CA TYR A 293 10.25 0.36 17.73
C TYR A 293 9.91 -0.91 18.48
N THR A 294 8.82 -0.88 19.23
CA THR A 294 8.35 -2.03 20.01
C THR A 294 8.02 -3.24 19.14
N ASN A 295 7.62 -3.02 17.89
CA ASN A 295 7.47 -4.08 16.89
C ASN A 295 7.58 -3.54 15.46
N LEU A 296 7.82 -4.45 14.51
CA LEU A 296 7.99 -4.17 13.09
C LEU A 296 6.74 -3.53 12.45
N SER A 297 5.55 -3.88 12.92
CA SER A 297 4.30 -3.36 12.38
C SER A 297 4.13 -1.88 12.68
N ILE A 298 4.52 -1.44 13.88
CA ILE A 298 4.55 -0.02 14.26
C ILE A 298 5.55 0.72 13.38
N ALA A 299 6.77 0.20 13.24
CA ALA A 299 7.79 0.79 12.38
C ALA A 299 7.29 0.98 10.94
N ASN A 300 6.69 -0.06 10.37
CA ASN A 300 6.11 -0.01 9.03
C ASN A 300 4.98 1.02 8.91
N SER A 301 4.07 1.08 9.87
CA SER A 301 2.95 2.03 9.86
C SER A 301 3.44 3.48 9.94
N LEU A 302 4.42 3.75 10.80
CA LEU A 302 5.05 5.06 10.91
C LEU A 302 5.80 5.46 9.65
N ASN A 303 6.58 4.56 9.07
CA ASN A 303 7.29 4.84 7.81
C ASN A 303 6.32 5.06 6.65
N ARG A 304 5.23 4.31 6.59
CA ARG A 304 4.16 4.55 5.60
C ARG A 304 3.53 5.93 5.76
N GLN A 305 3.29 6.37 7.00
CA GLN A 305 2.77 7.69 7.28
C GLN A 305 3.78 8.79 6.91
N ARG A 306 5.08 8.62 7.24
CA ARG A 306 6.14 9.56 6.82
C ARG A 306 6.21 9.70 5.30
N ILE A 307 6.14 8.59 4.56
CA ILE A 307 6.08 8.61 3.10
C ILE A 307 4.79 9.32 2.61
N THR A 308 3.68 9.17 3.32
CA THR A 308 2.44 9.89 3.01
C THR A 308 2.63 11.39 3.18
N GLU A 309 3.22 11.83 4.28
CA GLU A 309 3.52 13.24 4.54
C GLU A 309 4.49 13.81 3.49
N LEU A 310 5.55 13.08 3.13
CA LEU A 310 6.43 13.47 2.01
C LEU A 310 5.64 13.67 0.70
N GLY A 311 4.69 12.79 0.42
CA GLY A 311 3.80 12.92 -0.72
C GLY A 311 2.92 14.17 -0.65
N VAL A 312 2.43 14.54 0.53
CA VAL A 312 1.65 15.78 0.76
C VAL A 312 2.53 17.00 0.53
N LEU A 313 3.74 17.04 1.10
CA LEU A 313 4.68 18.15 0.89
C LEU A 313 5.05 18.32 -0.59
N ALA A 314 5.30 17.21 -1.29
CA ALA A 314 5.55 17.24 -2.73
C ALA A 314 4.35 17.75 -3.53
N LEU A 315 3.12 17.43 -3.12
CA LEU A 315 1.90 17.92 -3.74
C LEU A 315 1.75 19.42 -3.54
N ILE A 316 1.96 19.92 -2.31
CA ILE A 316 1.95 21.36 -2.00
C ILE A 316 2.98 22.09 -2.86
N HIS A 317 4.22 21.60 -2.90
CA HIS A 317 5.30 22.20 -3.70
C HIS A 317 4.92 22.25 -5.19
N LYS A 318 4.44 21.17 -5.78
CA LYS A 318 4.02 21.14 -7.19
C LYS A 318 2.89 22.12 -7.47
N SER A 319 1.91 22.22 -6.59
CA SER A 319 0.77 23.11 -6.74
C SER A 319 1.19 24.59 -6.63
N THR A 320 2.10 24.92 -5.71
CA THR A 320 2.62 26.30 -5.57
C THR A 320 3.48 26.72 -6.76
N VAL A 321 4.34 25.83 -7.26
CA VAL A 321 5.15 26.12 -8.47
C VAL A 321 4.24 26.34 -9.68
N ALA A 322 3.21 25.51 -9.86
CA ALA A 322 2.26 25.67 -10.95
C ALA A 322 1.48 27.00 -10.88
N SER A 323 1.11 27.45 -9.67
CA SER A 323 0.46 28.76 -9.47
C SER A 323 1.42 29.93 -9.74
N SER A 324 2.68 29.83 -9.34
CA SER A 324 3.69 30.88 -9.54
C SER A 324 4.07 31.06 -11.02
N ALA A 325 4.14 29.96 -11.78
CA ALA A 325 4.47 30.00 -13.22
C ALA A 325 3.41 30.75 -14.04
N LYS A 326 2.19 30.91 -13.55
CA LYS A 326 1.10 31.67 -14.19
C LYS A 326 1.06 33.15 -13.83
N GLY A 327 2.09 33.68 -13.16
CA GLY A 327 2.21 35.11 -12.88
C GLY A 327 1.34 35.62 -11.73
N VAL A 328 0.73 34.73 -10.94
CA VAL A 328 0.06 35.13 -9.70
C VAL A 328 1.13 35.49 -8.68
N LYS A 329 1.50 36.76 -8.63
CA LYS A 329 2.45 37.30 -7.64
C LYS A 329 1.86 37.05 -6.25
N SER A 330 2.44 36.13 -5.49
CA SER A 330 2.16 35.98 -4.06
C SER A 330 2.41 37.33 -3.37
N LYS A 331 1.36 37.87 -2.74
CA LYS A 331 1.40 39.17 -2.06
C LYS A 331 1.82 39.06 -0.59
N SER A 332 2.01 37.83 -0.06
CA SER A 332 2.31 37.63 1.36
C SER A 332 3.80 37.35 1.63
N PRO A 333 4.42 38.02 2.62
CA PRO A 333 5.77 37.67 3.06
C PRO A 333 5.90 36.20 3.51
N LYS A 334 4.82 35.62 4.04
CA LYS A 334 4.78 34.22 4.50
C LYS A 334 4.96 33.19 3.36
N ASP A 335 4.65 33.57 2.11
CA ASP A 335 4.80 32.65 0.97
C ASP A 335 6.26 32.54 0.51
N ARG A 336 7.14 33.46 0.89
CA ARG A 336 8.58 33.41 0.57
C ARG A 336 9.32 32.34 1.36
N ASP A 337 8.87 32.05 2.57
CA ASP A 337 9.52 31.08 3.46
C ASP A 337 9.02 29.64 3.22
N LEU A 338 7.90 29.48 2.51
CA LEU A 338 7.28 28.17 2.28
C LEU A 338 8.23 27.13 1.66
N PRO A 339 9.02 27.42 0.60
CA PRO A 339 9.96 26.46 0.05
C PRO A 339 11.01 25.99 1.05
N ALA A 340 11.52 26.87 1.89
CA ALA A 340 12.50 26.55 2.93
C ALA A 340 11.87 25.65 4.02
N ILE A 341 10.65 25.95 4.45
CA ILE A 341 9.89 25.17 5.42
C ILE A 341 9.62 23.76 4.87
N LEU A 342 9.17 23.66 3.61
CA LEU A 342 8.91 22.36 2.96
C LEU A 342 10.20 21.53 2.84
N SER A 343 11.33 22.18 2.46
CA SER A 343 12.62 21.51 2.35
C SER A 343 13.12 21.01 3.69
N ALA A 344 13.09 21.84 4.73
CA ALA A 344 13.51 21.44 6.09
C ALA A 344 12.64 20.27 6.61
N ARG A 345 11.34 20.35 6.42
CA ARG A 345 10.43 19.27 6.86
C ARG A 345 10.66 17.96 6.07
N THR A 346 10.91 18.07 4.77
CA THR A 346 11.25 16.92 3.92
C THR A 346 12.51 16.23 4.44
N GLN A 347 13.56 16.99 4.75
CA GLN A 347 14.80 16.42 5.27
C GLN A 347 14.58 15.70 6.61
N ILE A 348 13.83 16.28 7.54
CA ILE A 348 13.49 15.63 8.82
C ILE A 348 12.80 14.28 8.59
N LEU A 349 11.82 14.20 7.68
CA LEU A 349 11.10 12.97 7.41
C LEU A 349 12.00 11.90 6.76
N VAL A 350 12.88 12.30 5.86
CA VAL A 350 13.86 11.40 5.25
C VAL A 350 14.81 10.85 6.31
N ASP A 351 15.32 11.70 7.17
CA ASP A 351 16.23 11.31 8.27
C ASP A 351 15.54 10.34 9.23
N GLU A 352 14.27 10.60 9.60
CA GLU A 352 13.47 9.70 10.44
C GLU A 352 13.24 8.32 9.78
N ILE A 353 13.01 8.27 8.45
CA ILE A 353 12.85 7.00 7.71
C ILE A 353 14.19 6.25 7.72
N CYS A 354 15.28 6.94 7.43
CA CYS A 354 16.62 6.35 7.41
C CYS A 354 17.09 5.89 8.79
N ALA A 355 16.65 6.58 9.86
CA ALA A 355 16.92 6.19 11.24
C ALA A 355 16.14 4.96 11.69
N SER A 356 15.03 4.63 11.01
CA SER A 356 14.20 3.48 11.35
C SER A 356 14.92 2.19 11.01
N VAL A 357 15.49 1.55 12.03
CA VAL A 357 16.11 0.24 11.90
C VAL A 357 15.08 -0.82 12.26
N PRO A 358 14.91 -1.87 11.44
CA PRO A 358 14.00 -2.97 11.72
C PRO A 358 14.45 -3.81 12.91
#